data_5406d4a65f39740f1ac6d0cd89856486
#
_entry.id   5406d4a65f39740f1ac6d0cd89856486
#
_cell.length_a   1.000
_cell.length_b   1.000
_cell.length_c   1.000
_cell.angle_alpha   90.00
_cell.angle_beta   90.00
_cell.angle_gamma   90.00
#
_symmetry.space_group_name_H-M   'P 1'
#
loop_
_entity.id
_entity.type
_entity.pdbx_description
1 polymer ?
#
loop_
_entity_poly.entity_id
_entity_poly.type
_entity_poly.pdbx_seq_one_letter_code
_entity_poly.pdbx_strand_id
1 'polypeptide(L)'
;CPEKVFTAASQEKSWKLTRLNAKNYDLVVEGHLNCYNGKAHGTEVLYVSENGKKYAKRVQKKLVSARFTNRNVQNRTNLYMLNSTKATTIMTESFFCDSKSDYKIGKDVNKIAKLIAEGICNKKLGTATKVKEAVKTAVKKVTKATVYAKVVTKSDPLMIRNSANRSSKIIGKIPKGSKAEVIKKGSTWTKVKYKSVTGYSATRYLKF
;
A
#
# COMPACT_ATOMS: atom_id res chain seq x y z
N CYS A 1 8.68 -18.20 6.76
CA CYS A 1 8.91 -17.06 5.84
C CYS A 1 10.39 -17.03 5.45
N PRO A 2 10.77 -16.97 4.18
CA PRO A 2 12.19 -16.99 3.80
C PRO A 2 12.86 -15.66 4.20
N GLU A 3 13.95 -15.75 4.95
CA GLU A 3 14.76 -14.62 5.43
C GLU A 3 15.24 -13.66 4.33
N LYS A 4 15.32 -14.11 3.09
CA LYS A 4 15.79 -13.30 1.94
C LYS A 4 14.87 -12.16 1.50
N VAL A 5 13.65 -12.08 2.02
CA VAL A 5 12.72 -10.96 1.71
C VAL A 5 13.07 -9.70 2.49
N PHE A 6 13.84 -9.79 3.58
CA PHE A 6 14.13 -8.66 4.47
C PHE A 6 15.24 -7.72 3.98
N THR A 7 16.21 -8.17 3.19
CA THR A 7 17.31 -7.32 2.71
C THR A 7 16.93 -6.36 1.59
N ALA A 8 15.97 -6.72 0.75
CA ALA A 8 15.39 -5.78 -0.23
C ALA A 8 14.38 -4.80 0.40
N ALA A 9 13.92 -5.08 1.61
CA ALA A 9 12.88 -4.32 2.30
C ALA A 9 13.36 -3.00 2.91
N SER A 10 14.66 -2.79 3.16
CA SER A 10 15.13 -1.56 3.82
C SER A 10 15.05 -0.33 2.91
N GLN A 11 15.44 -0.42 1.65
CA GLN A 11 15.30 0.68 0.69
C GLN A 11 13.84 0.90 0.28
N GLU A 12 13.07 -0.18 0.16
CA GLU A 12 11.64 -0.11 -0.13
C GLU A 12 10.84 0.46 1.05
N LYS A 13 11.24 0.19 2.29
CA LYS A 13 10.67 0.77 3.51
C LYS A 13 10.82 2.29 3.54
N SER A 14 12.01 2.81 3.29
CA SER A 14 12.27 4.26 3.28
C SER A 14 11.45 4.97 2.20
N TRP A 15 11.33 4.41 1.00
CA TRP A 15 10.56 4.98 -0.08
C TRP A 15 9.05 4.97 0.20
N LYS A 16 8.51 3.88 0.74
CA LYS A 16 7.10 3.79 1.13
C LYS A 16 6.77 4.80 2.23
N LEU A 17 7.61 4.90 3.24
CA LEU A 17 7.42 5.84 4.35
C LEU A 17 7.45 7.30 3.89
N THR A 18 8.40 7.68 3.03
CA THR A 18 8.48 9.03 2.46
C THR A 18 7.18 9.40 1.74
N ARG A 19 6.62 8.48 0.97
CA ARG A 19 5.34 8.69 0.26
C ARG A 19 4.14 8.76 1.19
N LEU A 20 4.12 7.96 2.24
CA LEU A 20 3.06 7.99 3.25
C LEU A 20 3.10 9.32 4.00
N ASN A 21 4.29 9.72 4.47
CA ASN A 21 4.46 10.94 5.26
C ASN A 21 4.33 12.24 4.44
N ALA A 22 4.41 12.16 3.11
CA ALA A 22 4.14 13.29 2.22
C ALA A 22 2.64 13.62 2.09
N LYS A 23 1.77 12.83 2.71
CA LYS A 23 0.31 12.99 2.66
C LYS A 23 -0.28 13.01 4.06
N ASN A 24 -1.41 13.71 4.19
CA ASN A 24 -2.19 13.73 5.42
C ASN A 24 -3.21 12.60 5.36
N TYR A 25 -2.89 11.46 6.00
CA TYR A 25 -3.81 10.36 6.21
C TYR A 25 -4.34 10.38 7.63
N ASP A 26 -5.60 10.06 7.83
CA ASP A 26 -6.19 9.88 9.15
C ASP A 26 -5.72 8.59 9.82
N LEU A 27 -5.48 7.55 9.01
CA LEU A 27 -5.05 6.24 9.45
C LEU A 27 -4.20 5.54 8.37
N VAL A 28 -3.13 4.92 8.80
CA VAL A 28 -2.35 3.96 8.02
C VAL A 28 -2.56 2.57 8.64
N VAL A 29 -2.85 1.60 7.78
CA VAL A 29 -3.01 0.20 8.20
C VAL A 29 -1.98 -0.64 7.46
N GLU A 30 -1.10 -1.29 8.21
CA GLU A 30 -0.18 -2.28 7.68
C GLU A 30 -0.78 -3.67 7.91
N GLY A 31 -0.98 -4.43 6.84
CA GLY A 31 -1.56 -5.77 6.89
C GLY A 31 -0.50 -6.85 6.89
N HIS A 32 -0.45 -7.66 7.94
CA HIS A 32 0.43 -8.81 8.10
C HIS A 32 -0.34 -10.09 8.39
N LEU A 33 0.32 -11.20 8.16
CA LEU A 33 -0.02 -12.52 8.66
C LEU A 33 1.12 -12.99 9.57
N ASN A 34 0.78 -13.44 10.75
CA ASN A 34 1.75 -13.95 11.69
C ASN A 34 2.25 -15.35 11.28
N CYS A 35 3.42 -15.72 11.73
CA CYS A 35 4.02 -17.06 11.52
C CYS A 35 4.98 -17.35 12.66
N TYR A 36 5.03 -18.61 13.14
CA TYR A 36 5.98 -18.96 14.21
C TYR A 36 6.42 -20.41 14.11
N ASN A 37 5.68 -21.35 14.67
CA ASN A 37 6.10 -22.75 14.84
C ASN A 37 5.03 -23.76 14.42
N GLY A 38 4.03 -23.35 13.66
CA GLY A 38 2.90 -24.17 13.22
C GLY A 38 1.86 -24.49 14.32
N LYS A 39 2.15 -24.13 15.58
CA LYS A 39 1.27 -24.37 16.74
C LYS A 39 0.70 -23.06 17.30
N ALA A 40 1.43 -21.95 17.19
CA ALA A 40 0.92 -20.65 17.58
C ALA A 40 -0.30 -20.28 16.73
N HIS A 41 -1.28 -19.62 17.34
CA HIS A 41 -2.55 -19.28 16.70
C HIS A 41 -3.19 -18.03 17.31
N GLY A 42 -4.16 -17.47 16.62
CA GLY A 42 -4.92 -16.30 17.05
C GLY A 42 -4.63 -15.04 16.25
N THR A 43 -5.23 -13.96 16.67
CA THR A 43 -5.14 -12.64 16.03
C THR A 43 -4.69 -11.59 17.03
N GLU A 44 -3.89 -10.64 16.57
CA GLU A 44 -3.48 -9.48 17.34
C GLU A 44 -3.39 -8.24 16.45
N VAL A 45 -3.58 -7.06 17.07
CA VAL A 45 -3.39 -5.78 16.37
C VAL A 45 -2.42 -4.93 17.15
N LEU A 46 -1.40 -4.44 16.46
CA LEU A 46 -0.30 -3.72 17.04
C LEU A 46 -0.50 -2.20 16.83
N TYR A 47 -0.06 -1.42 17.80
CA TYR A 47 -0.18 0.03 17.78
C TYR A 47 0.98 0.69 18.55
N VAL A 48 1.12 2.02 18.43
CA VAL A 48 2.09 2.80 19.23
C VAL A 48 1.46 4.02 19.91
N SER A 49 0.40 4.58 19.33
CA SER A 49 -0.27 5.79 19.87
C SER A 49 -1.62 5.45 20.51
N GLU A 50 -2.12 6.32 21.39
CA GLU A 50 -3.45 6.14 21.98
C GLU A 50 -4.59 6.20 20.94
N ASN A 51 -4.42 6.98 19.88
CA ASN A 51 -5.36 6.94 18.76
C ASN A 51 -5.27 5.60 18.02
N GLY A 52 -4.06 5.08 17.78
CA GLY A 52 -3.84 3.75 17.21
C GLY A 52 -4.49 2.66 18.05
N LYS A 53 -4.38 2.74 19.39
CA LYS A 53 -5.02 1.80 20.32
C LYS A 53 -6.54 1.73 20.17
N LYS A 54 -7.20 2.88 19.93
CA LYS A 54 -8.66 2.92 19.70
C LYS A 54 -9.04 2.14 18.44
N TYR A 55 -8.31 2.34 17.34
CA TYR A 55 -8.52 1.59 16.11
C TYR A 55 -8.18 0.11 16.30
N ALA A 56 -7.03 -0.19 16.90
CA ALA A 56 -6.58 -1.56 17.16
C ALA A 56 -7.62 -2.38 17.95
N LYS A 57 -8.17 -1.83 19.03
CA LYS A 57 -9.22 -2.49 19.82
C LYS A 57 -10.46 -2.82 19.01
N ARG A 58 -10.90 -1.92 18.14
CA ARG A 58 -12.08 -2.14 17.27
C ARG A 58 -11.81 -3.22 16.23
N VAL A 59 -10.66 -3.17 15.57
CA VAL A 59 -10.25 -4.16 14.58
C VAL A 59 -10.07 -5.53 15.23
N GLN A 60 -9.37 -5.59 16.38
CA GLN A 60 -9.18 -6.81 17.17
C GLN A 60 -10.53 -7.48 17.52
N LYS A 61 -11.48 -6.69 18.04
CA LYS A 61 -12.83 -7.20 18.36
C LYS A 61 -13.51 -7.84 17.16
N LYS A 62 -13.33 -7.27 15.97
CA LYS A 62 -13.91 -7.80 14.73
C LYS A 62 -13.22 -9.08 14.27
N LEU A 63 -11.90 -9.14 14.33
CA LEU A 63 -11.15 -10.34 13.97
C LEU A 63 -11.48 -11.50 14.92
N VAL A 64 -11.54 -11.25 16.23
CA VAL A 64 -11.95 -12.24 17.24
C VAL A 64 -13.38 -12.76 16.96
N SER A 65 -14.29 -11.94 16.43
CA SER A 65 -15.63 -12.40 16.07
C SER A 65 -15.65 -13.47 14.95
N ALA A 66 -14.55 -13.65 14.22
CA ALA A 66 -14.38 -14.74 13.27
C ALA A 66 -13.95 -16.07 13.92
N ARG A 67 -13.84 -16.12 15.24
CA ARG A 67 -13.41 -17.27 16.06
C ARG A 67 -11.90 -17.50 16.11
N PHE A 68 -11.09 -16.47 15.81
CA PHE A 68 -9.67 -16.51 16.14
C PHE A 68 -9.48 -16.38 17.66
N THR A 69 -8.47 -17.03 18.19
CA THR A 69 -8.01 -16.83 19.56
C THR A 69 -7.58 -15.37 19.74
N ASN A 70 -8.06 -14.72 20.80
CA ASN A 70 -7.73 -13.34 21.10
C ASN A 70 -6.35 -13.24 21.74
N ARG A 71 -5.39 -12.64 21.05
CA ARG A 71 -4.05 -12.31 21.57
C ARG A 71 -3.95 -10.86 22.05
N ASN A 72 -5.08 -10.15 22.07
CA ASN A 72 -5.21 -8.74 22.46
C ASN A 72 -4.53 -7.75 21.51
N VAL A 73 -4.58 -6.48 21.86
CA VAL A 73 -3.84 -5.42 21.17
C VAL A 73 -2.53 -5.19 21.91
N GLN A 74 -1.43 -4.99 21.16
CA GLN A 74 -0.10 -4.87 21.72
C GLN A 74 0.50 -3.49 21.39
N ASN A 75 1.08 -2.83 22.38
CA ASN A 75 1.90 -1.65 22.15
C ASN A 75 3.30 -2.11 21.68
N ARG A 76 3.72 -1.69 20.49
CA ARG A 76 4.96 -2.14 19.86
C ARG A 76 5.80 -0.95 19.39
N THR A 77 6.55 -0.38 20.32
CA THR A 77 7.41 0.80 20.10
C THR A 77 8.68 0.51 19.28
N ASN A 78 8.97 -0.74 18.98
CA ASN A 78 10.15 -1.17 18.21
C ASN A 78 9.86 -1.45 16.72
N LEU A 79 8.62 -1.25 16.25
CA LEU A 79 8.27 -1.51 14.86
C LEU A 79 8.38 -0.24 14.01
N TYR A 80 9.17 -0.32 12.95
CA TYR A 80 9.54 0.81 12.11
C TYR A 80 8.35 1.59 11.57
N MET A 81 7.38 0.90 10.94
CA MET A 81 6.21 1.56 10.36
C MET A 81 5.32 2.24 11.39
N LEU A 82 5.14 1.61 12.56
CA LEU A 82 4.32 2.19 13.63
C LEU A 82 4.93 3.46 14.21
N ASN A 83 6.26 3.55 14.29
CA ASN A 83 6.98 4.68 14.90
C ASN A 83 7.31 5.80 13.92
N SER A 84 7.54 5.47 12.64
CA SER A 84 8.07 6.42 11.67
C SER A 84 7.00 7.05 10.78
N THR A 85 5.75 6.56 10.86
CA THR A 85 4.63 7.12 10.12
C THR A 85 4.03 8.31 10.86
N LYS A 86 3.85 9.45 10.19
CA LYS A 86 3.24 10.67 10.79
C LYS A 86 1.77 10.47 11.16
N ALA A 87 1.04 9.72 10.34
CA ALA A 87 -0.36 9.40 10.60
C ALA A 87 -0.50 8.40 11.75
N THR A 88 -1.67 8.36 12.38
CA THR A 88 -2.04 7.23 13.24
C THR A 88 -1.85 5.92 12.49
N THR A 89 -1.09 4.97 13.04
CA THR A 89 -0.80 3.71 12.37
C THR A 89 -1.14 2.52 13.25
N ILE A 90 -1.73 1.51 12.65
CA ILE A 90 -1.92 0.18 13.24
C ILE A 90 -1.34 -0.89 12.30
N MET A 91 -0.92 -2.01 12.88
CA MET A 91 -0.50 -3.19 12.14
C MET A 91 -1.39 -4.36 12.55
N THR A 92 -1.99 -5.04 11.59
CA THR A 92 -2.80 -6.22 11.85
C THR A 92 -1.97 -7.48 11.62
N GLU A 93 -1.80 -8.28 12.65
CA GLU A 93 -1.38 -9.68 12.55
C GLU A 93 -2.66 -10.52 12.54
N SER A 94 -3.25 -10.61 11.34
CA SER A 94 -4.64 -11.06 11.19
C SER A 94 -4.86 -12.48 11.63
N PHE A 95 -3.89 -13.38 11.43
CA PHE A 95 -3.87 -14.76 11.90
C PHE A 95 -2.50 -15.40 11.61
N PHE A 96 -2.22 -16.57 12.21
CA PHE A 96 -1.00 -17.33 11.92
C PHE A 96 -1.17 -18.16 10.65
N CYS A 97 -0.42 -17.81 9.60
CA CYS A 97 -0.53 -18.46 8.28
C CYS A 97 -0.02 -19.90 8.26
N ASP A 98 0.82 -20.28 9.22
CA ASP A 98 1.35 -21.64 9.44
C ASP A 98 0.50 -22.46 10.41
N SER A 99 -0.53 -21.88 11.02
CA SER A 99 -1.50 -22.60 11.85
C SER A 99 -2.64 -23.17 11.01
N LYS A 100 -2.83 -24.48 11.03
CA LYS A 100 -3.94 -25.15 10.30
C LYS A 100 -5.32 -24.64 10.71
N SER A 101 -5.54 -24.39 12.02
CA SER A 101 -6.79 -23.86 12.54
C SER A 101 -7.07 -22.45 12.06
N ASP A 102 -6.08 -21.57 12.15
CA ASP A 102 -6.21 -20.19 11.74
C ASP A 102 -6.35 -20.06 10.22
N TYR A 103 -5.55 -20.81 9.46
CA TYR A 103 -5.64 -20.80 8.01
C TYR A 103 -7.03 -21.23 7.51
N LYS A 104 -7.66 -22.20 8.17
CA LYS A 104 -9.02 -22.64 7.83
C LYS A 104 -10.03 -21.48 7.91
N ILE A 105 -9.86 -20.58 8.86
CA ILE A 105 -10.70 -19.37 9.04
C ILE A 105 -10.24 -18.24 8.12
N GLY A 106 -8.91 -17.99 8.06
CA GLY A 106 -8.27 -16.85 7.45
C GLY A 106 -8.17 -16.90 5.93
N LYS A 107 -8.25 -18.09 5.31
CA LYS A 107 -8.17 -18.25 3.84
C LYS A 107 -9.28 -17.51 3.07
N ASP A 108 -10.40 -17.17 3.73
CA ASP A 108 -11.40 -16.28 3.17
C ASP A 108 -10.96 -14.81 3.34
N VAL A 109 -10.12 -14.37 2.42
CA VAL A 109 -9.55 -13.01 2.42
C VAL A 109 -10.62 -11.92 2.39
N ASN A 110 -11.76 -12.15 1.74
CA ASN A 110 -12.85 -11.18 1.68
C ASN A 110 -13.50 -11.00 3.06
N LYS A 111 -13.68 -12.08 3.80
CA LYS A 111 -14.17 -12.06 5.17
C LYS A 111 -13.22 -11.30 6.08
N ILE A 112 -11.92 -11.59 6.02
CA ILE A 112 -10.91 -10.91 6.86
C ILE A 112 -10.84 -9.42 6.52
N ALA A 113 -10.75 -9.06 5.25
CA ALA A 113 -10.74 -7.67 4.80
C ALA A 113 -11.99 -6.90 5.25
N LYS A 114 -13.17 -7.53 5.18
CA LYS A 114 -14.43 -6.95 5.67
C LYS A 114 -14.37 -6.67 7.17
N LEU A 115 -13.90 -7.62 7.97
CA LEU A 115 -13.80 -7.47 9.43
C LEU A 115 -12.84 -6.33 9.82
N ILE A 116 -11.69 -6.24 9.16
CA ILE A 116 -10.73 -5.15 9.36
C ILE A 116 -11.40 -3.80 9.02
N ALA A 117 -12.02 -3.71 7.84
CA ALA A 117 -12.70 -2.49 7.40
C ALA A 117 -13.86 -2.08 8.34
N GLU A 118 -14.65 -3.03 8.83
CA GLU A 118 -15.69 -2.79 9.83
C GLU A 118 -15.14 -2.26 11.16
N GLY A 119 -13.97 -2.79 11.59
CA GLY A 119 -13.28 -2.32 12.78
C GLY A 119 -12.76 -0.89 12.62
N ILE A 120 -12.17 -0.58 11.46
CA ILE A 120 -11.68 0.76 11.13
C ILE A 120 -12.83 1.77 11.12
N CYS A 121 -13.88 1.49 10.35
CA CYS A 121 -15.02 2.38 10.15
C CYS A 121 -15.98 2.42 11.35
N ASN A 122 -15.84 1.49 12.31
CA ASN A 122 -16.77 1.29 13.43
C ASN A 122 -18.24 1.13 12.97
N LYS A 123 -18.45 0.48 11.83
CA LYS A 123 -19.76 0.26 11.20
C LYS A 123 -19.84 -1.15 10.60
N LYS A 124 -21.03 -1.75 10.57
CA LYS A 124 -21.29 -2.94 9.75
C LYS A 124 -21.25 -2.54 8.27
N LEU A 125 -20.48 -3.26 7.48
CA LEU A 125 -20.46 -3.13 6.04
C LEU A 125 -21.46 -4.12 5.43
N GLY A 126 -22.17 -3.69 4.40
CA GLY A 126 -23.13 -4.54 3.67
C GLY A 126 -22.48 -5.77 3.02
N THR A 127 -23.23 -6.53 2.24
CA THR A 127 -22.77 -7.72 1.50
C THR A 127 -21.59 -7.40 0.56
N ALA A 128 -20.81 -8.42 0.20
CA ALA A 128 -19.55 -8.32 -0.55
C ALA A 128 -19.60 -7.44 -1.81
N THR A 129 -20.76 -7.31 -2.46
CA THR A 129 -20.93 -6.46 -3.65
C THR A 129 -20.81 -4.97 -3.31
N LYS A 130 -21.44 -4.51 -2.22
CA LYS A 130 -21.33 -3.11 -1.74
C LYS A 130 -19.94 -2.78 -1.19
N VAL A 131 -19.26 -3.77 -0.57
CA VAL A 131 -17.88 -3.61 -0.09
C VAL A 131 -16.91 -3.48 -1.25
N LYS A 132 -17.06 -4.31 -2.32
CA LYS A 132 -16.23 -4.21 -3.54
C LYS A 132 -16.35 -2.84 -4.20
N GLU A 133 -17.53 -2.25 -4.25
CA GLU A 133 -17.72 -0.89 -4.80
C GLU A 133 -17.15 0.19 -3.88
N ALA A 134 -17.36 0.10 -2.58
CA ALA A 134 -16.79 1.06 -1.62
C ALA A 134 -15.25 0.99 -1.59
N VAL A 135 -14.67 -0.23 -1.60
CA VAL A 135 -13.22 -0.45 -1.70
C VAL A 135 -12.71 0.02 -3.07
N LYS A 136 -13.40 -0.25 -4.17
CA LYS A 136 -13.05 0.21 -5.51
C LYS A 136 -13.07 1.75 -5.60
N THR A 137 -14.03 2.39 -4.95
CA THR A 137 -14.15 3.86 -4.86
C THR A 137 -13.07 4.45 -3.95
N ALA A 138 -12.80 3.84 -2.80
CA ALA A 138 -11.73 4.25 -1.88
C ALA A 138 -10.33 4.02 -2.50
N VAL A 139 -10.09 2.87 -3.13
CA VAL A 139 -8.86 2.57 -3.88
C VAL A 139 -8.71 3.54 -5.06
N LYS A 140 -9.78 3.86 -5.78
CA LYS A 140 -9.75 4.86 -6.87
C LYS A 140 -9.41 6.27 -6.34
N LYS A 141 -9.81 6.60 -5.12
CA LYS A 141 -9.46 7.86 -4.43
C LYS A 141 -8.01 7.87 -3.92
N VAL A 142 -7.50 6.71 -3.47
CA VAL A 142 -6.11 6.54 -2.99
C VAL A 142 -5.11 6.37 -4.14
N THR A 143 -5.49 5.69 -5.24
CA THR A 143 -4.61 5.48 -6.41
C THR A 143 -4.46 6.71 -7.29
N LYS A 144 -5.20 7.80 -7.03
CA LYS A 144 -5.07 9.08 -7.76
C LYS A 144 -4.07 10.05 -7.11
N ALA A 145 -3.04 9.55 -6.43
CA ALA A 145 -1.84 10.32 -6.21
C ALA A 145 -1.03 10.29 -7.50
N THR A 146 -1.27 11.25 -8.36
CA THR A 146 -0.53 11.41 -9.61
C THR A 146 0.95 11.56 -9.29
N VAL A 147 1.75 10.56 -9.64
CA VAL A 147 3.21 10.62 -9.51
C VAL A 147 3.73 11.43 -10.68
N TYR A 148 4.52 12.44 -10.39
CA TYR A 148 5.16 13.26 -11.43
C TYR A 148 6.66 12.95 -11.48
N ALA A 149 7.21 12.91 -12.69
CA ALA A 149 8.65 12.92 -12.91
C ALA A 149 9.06 14.20 -13.61
N LYS A 150 10.19 14.80 -13.17
CA LYS A 150 10.77 15.98 -13.81
C LYS A 150 11.64 15.56 -14.99
N VAL A 151 11.50 16.22 -16.12
CA VAL A 151 12.34 16.00 -17.30
C VAL A 151 13.72 16.63 -17.08
N VAL A 152 14.79 15.82 -17.23
CA VAL A 152 16.20 16.21 -16.98
C VAL A 152 17.07 15.99 -18.22
N THR A 153 16.56 16.27 -19.40
CA THR A 153 17.34 16.32 -20.64
C THR A 153 18.38 17.45 -20.59
N LYS A 154 19.48 17.34 -21.35
CA LYS A 154 20.53 18.39 -21.41
C LYS A 154 20.01 19.68 -22.04
N SER A 155 19.46 19.62 -23.25
CA SER A 155 18.96 20.78 -24.02
C SER A 155 17.56 20.56 -24.57
N ASP A 156 17.32 19.43 -25.20
CA ASP A 156 16.11 19.17 -25.98
C ASP A 156 14.92 18.70 -25.17
N PRO A 157 13.69 18.87 -25.68
CA PRO A 157 12.51 18.28 -25.05
C PRO A 157 12.57 16.76 -25.09
N LEU A 158 12.02 16.12 -24.06
CA LEU A 158 11.85 14.67 -24.02
C LEU A 158 10.69 14.23 -24.92
N MET A 159 10.97 13.31 -25.84
CA MET A 159 9.94 12.80 -26.75
C MET A 159 8.99 11.83 -26.05
N ILE A 160 7.70 11.95 -26.37
CA ILE A 160 6.69 10.95 -26.05
C ILE A 160 6.46 10.14 -27.32
N ARG A 161 6.58 8.83 -27.20
CA ARG A 161 6.42 7.88 -28.30
C ARG A 161 5.20 6.99 -28.11
N ASN A 162 4.66 6.52 -29.20
CA ASN A 162 3.49 5.64 -29.20
C ASN A 162 3.74 4.30 -28.49
N SER A 163 4.97 3.77 -28.58
CA SER A 163 5.38 2.50 -27.95
C SER A 163 6.71 2.65 -27.24
N ALA A 164 7.04 1.70 -26.36
CA ALA A 164 8.29 1.64 -25.58
C ALA A 164 9.49 1.24 -26.47
N ASN A 165 9.72 1.98 -27.55
CA ASN A 165 10.70 1.69 -28.57
C ASN A 165 11.22 2.99 -29.19
N ARG A 166 12.53 3.08 -29.45
CA ARG A 166 13.20 4.26 -30.03
C ARG A 166 12.76 4.54 -31.48
N SER A 167 12.39 3.54 -32.23
CA SER A 167 11.94 3.66 -33.63
C SER A 167 10.45 4.00 -33.77
N SER A 168 9.67 3.94 -32.66
CA SER A 168 8.25 4.21 -32.72
C SER A 168 7.94 5.70 -32.94
N LYS A 169 6.78 5.98 -33.53
CA LYS A 169 6.31 7.33 -33.88
C LYS A 169 6.33 8.25 -32.64
N ILE A 170 6.88 9.43 -32.82
CA ILE A 170 6.80 10.51 -31.81
C ILE A 170 5.40 11.11 -31.88
N ILE A 171 4.71 11.12 -30.75
CA ILE A 171 3.33 11.61 -30.60
C ILE A 171 3.23 12.87 -29.72
N GLY A 172 4.34 13.27 -29.08
CA GLY A 172 4.40 14.47 -28.27
C GLY A 172 5.80 14.79 -27.77
N LYS A 173 5.94 15.95 -27.12
CA LYS A 173 7.19 16.45 -26.55
C LYS A 173 6.94 17.04 -25.18
N ILE A 174 7.87 16.83 -24.22
CA ILE A 174 7.83 17.39 -22.88
C ILE A 174 9.05 18.32 -22.74
N PRO A 175 8.86 19.61 -22.50
CA PRO A 175 9.98 20.55 -22.35
C PRO A 175 10.89 20.16 -21.19
N LYS A 176 12.19 20.44 -21.30
CA LYS A 176 13.17 20.32 -20.21
C LYS A 176 12.66 21.02 -18.95
N GLY A 177 12.83 20.38 -17.78
CA GLY A 177 12.39 20.94 -16.50
C GLY A 177 10.91 20.75 -16.18
N SER A 178 10.07 20.44 -17.17
CA SER A 178 8.63 20.18 -16.94
C SER A 178 8.40 18.88 -16.18
N LYS A 179 7.25 18.82 -15.48
CA LYS A 179 6.78 17.61 -14.79
C LYS A 179 5.77 16.88 -15.66
N ALA A 180 5.97 15.59 -15.86
CA ALA A 180 5.02 14.70 -16.52
C ALA A 180 4.43 13.71 -15.52
N GLU A 181 3.15 13.40 -15.67
CA GLU A 181 2.46 12.38 -14.89
C GLU A 181 3.02 11.00 -15.25
N VAL A 182 3.38 10.22 -14.25
CA VAL A 182 3.88 8.85 -14.42
C VAL A 182 2.71 7.88 -14.33
N ILE A 183 2.35 7.28 -15.45
CA ILE A 183 1.30 6.26 -15.50
C ILE A 183 1.85 4.89 -15.09
N LYS A 184 3.05 4.53 -15.61
CA LYS A 184 3.72 3.27 -15.26
C LYS A 184 5.22 3.44 -15.43
N LYS A 185 5.97 3.36 -14.33
CA LYS A 185 7.43 3.39 -14.36
C LYS A 185 7.97 2.07 -14.91
N GLY A 186 8.92 2.15 -15.82
CA GLY A 186 9.70 1.03 -16.34
C GLY A 186 11.19 1.31 -16.23
N SER A 187 12.02 0.28 -16.40
CA SER A 187 13.48 0.40 -16.34
C SER A 187 14.04 1.26 -17.49
N THR A 188 13.67 0.98 -18.70
CA THR A 188 14.15 1.68 -19.91
C THR A 188 13.15 2.69 -20.42
N TRP A 189 11.86 2.36 -20.42
CA TRP A 189 10.76 3.21 -20.88
C TRP A 189 9.70 3.36 -19.80
N THR A 190 9.31 4.59 -19.53
CA THR A 190 8.23 4.94 -18.62
C THR A 190 7.02 5.44 -19.38
N LYS A 191 5.84 4.88 -19.11
CA LYS A 191 4.59 5.42 -19.66
C LYS A 191 4.22 6.69 -18.90
N VAL A 192 4.14 7.81 -19.63
CA VAL A 192 3.88 9.13 -19.07
C VAL A 192 2.68 9.78 -19.73
N LYS A 193 2.08 10.73 -19.02
CA LYS A 193 1.09 11.64 -19.59
C LYS A 193 1.57 13.09 -19.40
N TYR A 194 1.55 13.85 -20.46
CA TYR A 194 1.83 15.26 -20.44
C TYR A 194 0.79 16.03 -21.26
N LYS A 195 0.09 16.98 -20.61
CA LYS A 195 -1.13 17.59 -21.17
C LYS A 195 -2.12 16.48 -21.59
N SER A 196 -2.57 16.48 -22.83
CA SER A 196 -3.50 15.48 -23.40
C SER A 196 -2.81 14.24 -23.98
N VAL A 197 -1.48 14.21 -24.09
CA VAL A 197 -0.73 13.15 -24.74
C VAL A 197 -0.28 12.10 -23.73
N THR A 198 -0.59 10.83 -23.99
CA THR A 198 -0.13 9.68 -23.19
C THR A 198 0.69 8.76 -24.08
N GLY A 199 1.90 8.39 -23.64
CA GLY A 199 2.80 7.51 -24.38
C GLY A 199 4.04 7.17 -23.58
N TYR A 200 5.12 6.80 -24.24
CA TYR A 200 6.34 6.31 -23.63
C TYR A 200 7.50 7.29 -23.81
N SER A 201 8.22 7.53 -22.71
CA SER A 201 9.44 8.33 -22.71
C SER A 201 10.58 7.55 -22.07
N ALA A 202 11.82 7.81 -22.49
CA ALA A 202 12.99 7.13 -21.96
C ALA A 202 13.20 7.47 -20.49
N THR A 203 13.23 6.44 -19.64
CA THR A 203 13.28 6.55 -18.17
C THR A 203 14.49 7.32 -17.68
N ARG A 204 15.65 7.18 -18.34
CA ARG A 204 16.91 7.87 -18.00
C ARG A 204 16.83 9.40 -18.00
N TYR A 205 15.86 9.98 -18.66
CA TYR A 205 15.62 11.43 -18.70
C TYR A 205 14.50 11.91 -17.77
N LEU A 206 14.08 11.05 -16.83
CA LEU A 206 13.03 11.32 -15.87
C LEU A 206 13.58 11.20 -14.44
N LYS A 207 13.52 12.29 -13.67
CA LYS A 207 13.82 12.29 -12.24
C LYS A 207 12.50 12.19 -11.46
N PHE A 208 12.34 11.10 -10.72
CA PHE A 208 11.14 10.76 -9.94
C PHE A 208 11.16 11.36 -8.55
#